data_55d869c50999e51e94434518df1383fd
#
_entry.id   55d869c50999e51e94434518df1383fd
#
_cell.length_a   1.000
_cell.length_b   1.000
_cell.length_c   1.000
_cell.angle_alpha   90.00
_cell.angle_beta   90.00
_cell.angle_gamma   90.00
#
_symmetry.space_group_name_H-M   'P 1'
#
loop_
_entity.id
_entity.type
_entity.pdbx_description
1 polymer ?
#
loop_
_entity_poly.entity_id
_entity_poly.type
_entity_poly.pdbx_seq_one_letter_code
_entity_poly.pdbx_strand_id
1 'polypeptide(L)'
;MSASCAWGYALTKPRVPQIEVWFIPDALCEPRLIPPTSNTREHDILALYNQPVRSPALSQSDSHLPERTPLRPALVLAGLFLVLTFLVHFLSSLWGSHLGYGFFRDEFYFLVCGRHLAWGYVDQPPLVALQARLAELLFGVSPTGIRIFSFLASGVTIALTGILTWQLGGRRCAQFLAMAALLSTPVLLGTGNYLSMNAFEPVFWMGALLVVLRIADGSAHPRAWLLFGLLSGLGVENKHSTIFFLIALLAGLLLSPQRRILWSRYCAAGITILVLISLPNLWWQYANQFPTYQFLSTVSHSGKNIKYPPLPFLYEQVKVLLYTTAPLWIGGLVWLIFAPAARTWRFAGYTYLVFLAIMMAMHGKDYYLAPIYPILFAAGSVAFSRLTRRDWPLVASGVNFLVDLCLFTAPIVLTILPPSVYNTYTAPFNPKSTNFETYTGPLPEILSDRFGWQQMVEGFATRYDALPPDVRKETAIFCGNYGEAGAVTILGPKYGLPPAISGHQNFYYWGYQGFTGDSVLTLGSDAKDYSDKYGEVIDLGRFDSPWTMDHEHLRYFWLRHRKVPYSEAWPSLKKWD
;
A
#
# COMPACT_ATOMS: atom_id res chain seq x y z
N MET A 1 49.64 -4.36 35.95
CA MET A 1 49.01 -4.16 37.27
C MET A 1 47.51 -4.22 36.99
N SER A 2 46.89 -5.35 36.91
CA SER A 2 46.31 -6.29 37.91
C SER A 2 45.34 -5.62 38.88
N ALA A 3 44.07 -5.86 38.68
CA ALA A 3 43.15 -6.22 39.74
C ALA A 3 41.81 -6.71 39.11
N SER A 4 41.62 -7.98 39.17
CA SER A 4 40.37 -8.73 38.99
C SER A 4 39.47 -8.52 40.20
N CYS A 5 38.14 -8.40 39.95
CA CYS A 5 37.12 -8.70 40.95
C CYS A 5 35.99 -9.47 40.30
N ALA A 6 35.96 -10.75 40.61
CA ALA A 6 34.88 -11.68 40.32
C ALA A 6 33.78 -11.51 41.37
N TRP A 7 32.52 -11.42 40.91
CA TRP A 7 31.34 -11.67 41.74
C TRP A 7 30.50 -12.75 41.09
N GLY A 8 30.49 -13.92 41.72
CA GLY A 8 29.59 -15.01 41.39
C GLY A 8 28.20 -14.74 41.94
N TYR A 9 27.20 -14.94 41.13
CA TYR A 9 25.81 -15.05 41.57
C TYR A 9 25.28 -16.47 41.31
N ALA A 10 24.88 -17.09 42.41
CA ALA A 10 24.30 -18.42 42.46
C ALA A 10 22.93 -18.44 41.75
N LEU A 11 22.76 -19.41 40.84
CA LEU A 11 21.49 -19.75 40.20
C LEU A 11 20.62 -20.52 41.19
N THR A 12 19.56 -19.93 41.72
CA THR A 12 18.45 -20.62 42.33
C THR A 12 17.38 -20.86 41.31
N LYS A 13 17.07 -22.17 41.07
CA LYS A 13 15.96 -22.61 40.21
C LYS A 13 14.61 -22.26 40.88
N PRO A 14 13.62 -21.72 40.16
CA PRO A 14 12.25 -21.63 40.65
C PRO A 14 11.56 -22.99 40.51
N ARG A 15 10.85 -23.38 41.56
CA ARG A 15 9.98 -24.55 41.63
C ARG A 15 8.74 -24.34 40.79
N VAL A 16 8.40 -25.33 39.95
CA VAL A 16 7.15 -25.43 39.22
C VAL A 16 6.05 -25.89 40.17
N PRO A 17 4.88 -25.26 40.27
CA PRO A 17 3.74 -25.79 41.01
C PRO A 17 3.08 -26.92 40.22
N GLN A 18 2.85 -28.05 40.89
CA GLN A 18 2.05 -29.16 40.38
C GLN A 18 0.57 -28.73 40.35
N ILE A 19 -0.08 -28.92 39.21
CA ILE A 19 -1.54 -28.80 39.05
C ILE A 19 -2.14 -30.18 39.40
N GLU A 20 -2.89 -30.24 40.48
CA GLU A 20 -3.71 -31.41 40.82
C GLU A 20 -4.92 -31.48 39.88
N VAL A 21 -5.03 -32.62 39.19
CA VAL A 21 -6.19 -32.95 38.35
C VAL A 21 -7.22 -33.66 39.26
N TRP A 22 -8.36 -33.01 39.49
CA TRP A 22 -9.49 -33.63 40.18
C TRP A 22 -10.27 -34.51 39.21
N PHE A 23 -10.27 -35.83 39.49
CA PHE A 23 -11.16 -36.79 38.85
C PHE A 23 -12.57 -36.67 39.47
N ILE A 24 -13.60 -36.55 38.62
CA ILE A 24 -15.01 -36.71 38.98
C ILE A 24 -15.40 -38.15 38.65
N PRO A 25 -16.00 -38.91 39.61
CA PRO A 25 -16.36 -40.30 39.35
C PRO A 25 -17.65 -40.43 38.51
N ASP A 26 -17.63 -41.42 37.63
CA ASP A 26 -18.77 -41.90 36.86
C ASP A 26 -19.90 -42.39 37.77
N ALA A 27 -21.09 -41.82 37.63
CA ALA A 27 -22.32 -42.33 38.21
C ALA A 27 -23.13 -43.03 37.11
N LEU A 28 -23.29 -44.34 37.32
CA LEU A 28 -24.08 -45.31 36.59
C LEU A 28 -25.52 -44.83 36.33
N CYS A 29 -25.97 -44.87 35.08
CA CYS A 29 -27.38 -44.92 34.72
C CYS A 29 -27.69 -46.30 34.13
N GLU A 30 -28.32 -47.16 34.91
CA GLU A 30 -28.94 -48.41 34.44
C GLU A 30 -30.21 -48.11 33.59
N PRO A 31 -30.48 -48.90 32.52
CA PRO A 31 -31.72 -48.78 31.77
C PRO A 31 -32.84 -49.57 32.45
N ARG A 32 -33.89 -48.90 32.89
CA ARG A 32 -35.13 -49.56 33.34
C ARG A 32 -35.88 -50.12 32.12
N LEU A 33 -36.04 -51.46 32.13
CA LEU A 33 -36.95 -52.20 31.26
C LEU A 33 -38.40 -51.94 31.67
N ILE A 34 -39.25 -51.50 30.76
CA ILE A 34 -40.72 -51.45 30.91
C ILE A 34 -41.29 -52.68 30.24
N PRO A 35 -42.20 -53.45 30.93
CA PRO A 35 -42.80 -54.66 30.37
C PRO A 35 -43.84 -54.32 29.29
N PRO A 36 -44.08 -55.22 28.30
CA PRO A 36 -45.00 -55.01 27.18
C PRO A 36 -46.45 -55.23 27.62
N THR A 37 -47.31 -54.23 27.41
CA THR A 37 -48.76 -54.41 27.38
C THR A 37 -49.26 -54.54 25.95
N SER A 38 -50.07 -55.51 25.75
CA SER A 38 -50.64 -56.10 24.54
C SER A 38 -51.57 -55.13 23.75
N ASN A 39 -51.69 -55.42 22.44
CA ASN A 39 -52.68 -55.01 21.46
C ASN A 39 -52.54 -53.65 20.81
N THR A 40 -51.78 -53.62 19.75
CA THR A 40 -52.05 -52.70 18.64
C THR A 40 -51.96 -53.46 17.30
N ARG A 41 -52.99 -53.29 16.47
CA ARG A 41 -53.20 -54.00 15.20
C ARG A 41 -52.18 -53.62 14.15
N GLU A 42 -51.81 -54.56 13.27
CA GLU A 42 -50.87 -54.45 12.14
C GLU A 42 -51.15 -53.33 11.14
N HIS A 43 -52.28 -52.63 11.22
CA HIS A 43 -52.65 -51.56 10.28
C HIS A 43 -52.01 -50.19 10.60
N ASP A 44 -51.47 -49.98 11.78
CA ASP A 44 -50.90 -48.70 12.17
C ASP A 44 -49.39 -48.56 11.81
N ILE A 45 -48.74 -49.67 11.47
CA ILE A 45 -47.30 -49.64 11.15
C ILE A 45 -47.06 -49.16 9.72
N LEU A 46 -47.99 -49.39 8.78
CA LEU A 46 -47.89 -48.90 7.37
C LEU A 46 -48.18 -47.41 7.24
N ALA A 47 -48.89 -46.81 8.19
CA ALA A 47 -49.15 -45.37 8.18
C ALA A 47 -47.94 -44.54 8.65
N LEU A 48 -47.05 -45.12 9.39
CA LEU A 48 -45.82 -44.45 9.88
C LEU A 48 -44.70 -44.42 8.81
N TYR A 49 -44.74 -45.32 7.81
CA TYR A 49 -43.72 -45.38 6.75
C TYR A 49 -43.94 -44.39 5.61
N ASN A 50 -45.14 -43.85 5.48
CA ASN A 50 -45.52 -42.89 4.44
C ASN A 50 -45.62 -41.44 4.86
N GLN A 51 -45.14 -41.09 6.04
CA GLN A 51 -44.93 -39.69 6.38
C GLN A 51 -43.62 -39.20 5.74
N PRO A 52 -43.62 -38.09 4.93
CA PRO A 52 -42.39 -37.52 4.47
C PRO A 52 -41.57 -37.13 5.71
N VAL A 53 -40.33 -37.64 5.77
CA VAL A 53 -39.36 -37.24 6.79
C VAL A 53 -39.28 -35.71 6.75
N ARG A 54 -40.03 -35.08 7.63
CA ARG A 54 -39.81 -33.67 7.93
C ARG A 54 -38.41 -33.61 8.51
N SER A 55 -37.46 -33.19 7.68
CA SER A 55 -36.17 -32.70 8.18
C SER A 55 -36.48 -31.80 9.38
N PRO A 56 -35.80 -32.00 10.55
CA PRO A 56 -35.97 -31.08 11.65
C PRO A 56 -35.76 -29.69 11.11
N ALA A 57 -36.79 -28.87 11.08
CA ALA A 57 -36.68 -27.46 10.80
C ALA A 57 -35.63 -26.95 11.78
N LEU A 58 -34.43 -26.67 11.25
CA LEU A 58 -33.43 -25.91 11.97
C LEU A 58 -34.17 -24.72 12.54
N SER A 59 -34.28 -24.66 13.85
CA SER A 59 -34.98 -23.61 14.56
C SER A 59 -34.51 -22.28 14.00
N GLN A 60 -35.42 -21.43 13.55
CA GLN A 60 -35.20 -20.07 13.04
C GLN A 60 -34.68 -19.11 14.13
N SER A 61 -34.03 -19.60 15.14
CA SER A 61 -33.51 -18.81 16.24
C SER A 61 -32.01 -18.71 16.17
N ASP A 62 -31.41 -18.11 15.13
CA ASP A 62 -30.06 -17.52 15.26
C ASP A 62 -29.57 -16.85 13.97
N SER A 63 -30.41 -16.18 13.22
CA SER A 63 -29.91 -15.20 12.24
C SER A 63 -29.54 -13.89 12.94
N HIS A 64 -28.46 -13.87 13.71
CA HIS A 64 -27.90 -12.65 14.33
C HIS A 64 -27.24 -11.69 13.31
N LEU A 65 -27.48 -11.88 12.01
CA LEU A 65 -27.00 -10.93 11.01
C LEU A 65 -27.83 -9.64 11.11
N PRO A 66 -27.18 -8.49 11.23
CA PRO A 66 -27.89 -7.23 11.30
C PRO A 66 -28.68 -7.00 10.02
N GLU A 67 -29.94 -6.55 10.17
CA GLU A 67 -30.79 -6.17 9.05
C GLU A 67 -30.12 -5.03 8.28
N ARG A 68 -29.84 -5.24 6.99
CA ARG A 68 -29.16 -4.26 6.14
C ARG A 68 -30.19 -3.28 5.54
N THR A 69 -29.82 -2.02 5.51
CA THR A 69 -30.59 -1.00 4.77
C THR A 69 -30.56 -1.28 3.26
N PRO A 70 -31.51 -0.71 2.48
CA PRO A 70 -31.51 -0.89 1.02
C PRO A 70 -30.16 -0.54 0.37
N LEU A 71 -29.70 -1.35 -0.58
CA LEU A 71 -28.38 -1.20 -1.21
C LEU A 71 -28.27 0.06 -2.08
N ARG A 72 -29.32 0.43 -2.83
CA ARG A 72 -29.27 1.58 -3.75
C ARG A 72 -28.83 2.89 -3.08
N PRO A 73 -29.42 3.33 -1.96
CA PRO A 73 -28.96 4.55 -1.29
C PRO A 73 -27.56 4.47 -0.74
N ALA A 74 -27.09 3.26 -0.36
CA ALA A 74 -25.72 3.03 0.09
C ALA A 74 -24.72 3.24 -1.06
N LEU A 75 -25.04 2.74 -2.25
CA LEU A 75 -24.23 2.92 -3.45
C LEU A 75 -24.22 4.38 -3.93
N VAL A 76 -25.35 5.08 -3.84
CA VAL A 76 -25.40 6.51 -4.20
C VAL A 76 -24.47 7.32 -3.30
N LEU A 77 -24.51 7.12 -1.98
CA LEU A 77 -23.65 7.82 -1.04
C LEU A 77 -22.16 7.48 -1.29
N ALA A 78 -21.84 6.21 -1.54
CA ALA A 78 -20.49 5.78 -1.87
C ALA A 78 -20.00 6.43 -3.18
N GLY A 79 -20.86 6.51 -4.21
CA GLY A 79 -20.56 7.18 -5.47
C GLY A 79 -20.31 8.69 -5.31
N LEU A 80 -21.09 9.37 -4.46
CA LEU A 80 -20.86 10.80 -4.16
C LEU A 80 -19.48 11.02 -3.52
N PHE A 81 -19.08 10.16 -2.58
CA PHE A 81 -17.75 10.25 -1.96
C PHE A 81 -16.63 9.87 -2.94
N LEU A 82 -16.85 8.91 -3.86
CA LEU A 82 -15.90 8.63 -4.93
C LEU A 82 -15.65 9.90 -5.76
N VAL A 83 -16.73 10.55 -6.22
CA VAL A 83 -16.62 11.78 -7.03
C VAL A 83 -15.97 12.91 -6.23
N LEU A 84 -16.35 13.11 -4.97
CA LEU A 84 -15.75 14.10 -4.09
C LEU A 84 -14.23 13.87 -3.95
N THR A 85 -13.81 12.64 -3.65
CA THR A 85 -12.40 12.29 -3.50
C THR A 85 -11.62 12.52 -4.79
N PHE A 86 -12.17 12.07 -5.93
CA PHE A 86 -11.58 12.32 -7.24
C PHE A 86 -11.39 13.81 -7.49
N LEU A 87 -12.41 14.64 -7.23
CA LEU A 87 -12.34 16.08 -7.43
C LEU A 87 -11.32 16.75 -6.49
N VAL A 88 -11.22 16.33 -5.23
CA VAL A 88 -10.21 16.83 -4.29
C VAL A 88 -8.80 16.61 -4.86
N HIS A 89 -8.50 15.40 -5.32
CA HIS A 89 -7.20 15.08 -5.92
C HIS A 89 -6.97 15.82 -7.24
N PHE A 90 -7.95 15.80 -8.12
CA PHE A 90 -7.85 16.40 -9.46
C PHE A 90 -7.62 17.91 -9.37
N LEU A 91 -8.45 18.61 -8.59
CA LEU A 91 -8.34 20.07 -8.42
C LEU A 91 -7.07 20.47 -7.68
N SER A 92 -6.65 19.70 -6.65
CA SER A 92 -5.37 19.97 -5.96
C SER A 92 -4.17 19.75 -6.85
N SER A 93 -4.19 18.77 -7.76
CA SER A 93 -3.11 18.53 -8.72
C SER A 93 -3.03 19.63 -9.79
N LEU A 94 -4.18 20.07 -10.32
CA LEU A 94 -4.23 21.20 -11.26
C LEU A 94 -3.69 22.47 -10.61
N TRP A 95 -4.19 22.80 -9.42
CA TRP A 95 -3.75 23.97 -8.67
C TRP A 95 -2.27 23.90 -8.30
N GLY A 96 -1.81 22.74 -7.83
CA GLY A 96 -0.40 22.51 -7.50
C GLY A 96 0.53 22.74 -8.68
N SER A 97 0.12 22.37 -9.90
CA SER A 97 0.91 22.64 -11.10
C SER A 97 1.11 24.15 -11.34
N HIS A 98 0.13 25.00 -11.03
CA HIS A 98 0.27 26.46 -11.08
C HIS A 98 1.21 27.00 -9.99
N LEU A 99 1.34 26.31 -8.87
CA LEU A 99 2.26 26.64 -7.78
C LEU A 99 3.69 26.11 -7.99
N GLY A 100 3.96 25.45 -9.12
CA GLY A 100 5.27 24.91 -9.48
C GLY A 100 5.53 23.47 -9.02
N TYR A 101 4.55 22.78 -8.41
CA TYR A 101 4.66 21.36 -8.09
C TYR A 101 4.60 20.52 -9.37
N GLY A 102 5.68 19.78 -9.65
CA GLY A 102 5.82 18.94 -10.83
C GLY A 102 5.51 17.45 -10.56
N PHE A 103 6.22 16.63 -11.30
CA PHE A 103 6.22 15.18 -11.09
C PHE A 103 6.94 14.79 -9.80
N PHE A 104 6.48 13.73 -9.17
CA PHE A 104 7.22 13.03 -8.13
C PHE A 104 8.26 12.10 -8.78
N ARG A 105 9.41 11.88 -8.17
CA ARG A 105 10.53 11.09 -8.71
C ARG A 105 10.10 9.76 -9.33
N ASP A 106 9.34 8.98 -8.57
CA ASP A 106 8.92 7.65 -8.99
C ASP A 106 8.02 7.68 -10.23
N GLU A 107 7.26 8.77 -10.44
CA GLU A 107 6.37 8.91 -11.59
C GLU A 107 7.14 8.92 -12.91
N PHE A 108 8.33 9.55 -12.95
CA PHE A 108 9.20 9.48 -14.12
C PHE A 108 9.64 8.04 -14.40
N TYR A 109 10.04 7.33 -13.37
CA TYR A 109 10.47 5.94 -13.50
C TYR A 109 9.33 5.03 -13.97
N PHE A 110 8.12 5.17 -13.40
CA PHE A 110 6.95 4.40 -13.85
C PHE A 110 6.55 4.71 -15.29
N LEU A 111 6.70 5.97 -15.74
CA LEU A 111 6.49 6.33 -17.15
C LEU A 111 7.51 5.65 -18.06
N VAL A 112 8.80 5.64 -17.69
CA VAL A 112 9.83 4.92 -18.48
C VAL A 112 9.58 3.42 -18.46
N CYS A 113 9.22 2.81 -17.32
CA CYS A 113 8.79 1.42 -17.23
C CYS A 113 7.58 1.15 -18.14
N GLY A 114 6.61 2.08 -18.19
CA GLY A 114 5.45 2.00 -19.07
C GLY A 114 5.78 2.04 -20.56
N ARG A 115 6.87 2.72 -20.95
CA ARG A 115 7.40 2.70 -22.32
C ARG A 115 8.21 1.44 -22.62
N HIS A 116 8.66 0.71 -21.58
CA HIS A 116 9.43 -0.55 -21.67
C HIS A 116 8.66 -1.65 -20.92
N LEU A 117 7.43 -1.98 -21.36
CA LEU A 117 6.58 -2.95 -20.69
C LEU A 117 7.27 -4.32 -20.60
N ALA A 118 7.29 -4.86 -19.39
CA ALA A 118 7.84 -6.18 -19.06
C ALA A 118 6.94 -6.86 -18.02
N TRP A 119 7.10 -8.16 -17.83
CA TRP A 119 6.34 -8.91 -16.82
C TRP A 119 6.84 -8.71 -15.38
N GLY A 120 7.87 -7.89 -15.19
CA GLY A 120 8.40 -7.53 -13.88
C GLY A 120 9.49 -6.48 -13.99
N TYR A 121 9.84 -5.91 -12.85
CA TYR A 121 10.89 -4.91 -12.69
C TYR A 121 11.70 -5.23 -11.42
N VAL A 122 12.80 -4.51 -11.21
CA VAL A 122 13.71 -4.75 -10.08
C VAL A 122 12.98 -4.55 -8.74
N ASP A 123 12.20 -3.51 -8.61
CA ASP A 123 11.59 -3.04 -7.36
C ASP A 123 10.06 -3.17 -7.31
N GLN A 124 9.43 -3.60 -8.43
CA GLN A 124 7.97 -3.61 -8.54
C GLN A 124 7.42 -4.65 -9.52
N PRO A 125 6.17 -5.10 -9.33
CA PRO A 125 5.42 -5.88 -10.31
C PRO A 125 4.95 -5.01 -11.49
N PRO A 126 4.40 -5.60 -12.59
CA PRO A 126 4.15 -4.92 -13.85
C PRO A 126 2.97 -3.95 -13.86
N LEU A 127 2.02 -4.04 -12.93
CA LEU A 127 0.74 -3.36 -13.09
C LEU A 127 0.85 -1.82 -13.02
N VAL A 128 1.76 -1.28 -12.20
CA VAL A 128 1.98 0.17 -12.12
C VAL A 128 2.57 0.74 -13.43
N ALA A 129 3.45 -0.01 -14.09
CA ALA A 129 3.99 0.37 -15.40
C ALA A 129 2.89 0.38 -16.49
N LEU A 130 2.00 -0.62 -16.48
CA LEU A 130 0.84 -0.65 -17.36
C LEU A 130 -0.11 0.52 -17.09
N GLN A 131 -0.37 0.85 -15.82
CA GLN A 131 -1.18 2.01 -15.43
C GLN A 131 -0.55 3.32 -15.93
N ALA A 132 0.76 3.49 -15.76
CA ALA A 132 1.51 4.65 -16.26
C ALA A 132 1.39 4.77 -17.79
N ARG A 133 1.54 3.65 -18.52
CA ARG A 133 1.41 3.63 -19.98
C ARG A 133 0.02 3.99 -20.45
N LEU A 134 -1.01 3.44 -19.83
CA LEU A 134 -2.40 3.77 -20.15
C LEU A 134 -2.72 5.24 -19.83
N ALA A 135 -2.25 5.76 -18.71
CA ALA A 135 -2.43 7.16 -18.36
C ALA A 135 -1.72 8.09 -19.36
N GLU A 136 -0.49 7.78 -19.76
CA GLU A 136 0.26 8.51 -20.80
C GLU A 136 -0.50 8.53 -22.13
N LEU A 137 -1.02 7.39 -22.58
CA LEU A 137 -1.72 7.27 -23.87
C LEU A 137 -3.05 8.02 -23.88
N LEU A 138 -3.79 8.01 -22.76
CA LEU A 138 -5.12 8.60 -22.69
C LEU A 138 -5.12 10.09 -22.32
N PHE A 139 -4.18 10.52 -21.47
CA PHE A 139 -4.20 11.85 -20.87
C PHE A 139 -2.92 12.65 -21.11
N GLY A 140 -1.94 12.07 -21.80
CA GLY A 140 -0.65 12.70 -22.09
C GLY A 140 0.29 12.78 -20.88
N VAL A 141 1.50 13.32 -21.13
CA VAL A 141 2.55 13.48 -20.13
C VAL A 141 2.37 14.82 -19.41
N SER A 142 1.60 14.82 -18.35
CA SER A 142 1.48 15.94 -17.40
C SER A 142 1.28 15.39 -15.98
N PRO A 143 1.68 16.14 -14.93
CA PRO A 143 1.49 15.67 -13.54
C PRO A 143 0.05 15.26 -13.24
N THR A 144 -0.94 16.05 -13.68
CA THR A 144 -2.36 15.73 -13.46
C THR A 144 -2.82 14.57 -14.34
N GLY A 145 -2.42 14.52 -15.61
CA GLY A 145 -2.85 13.47 -16.55
C GLY A 145 -2.45 12.07 -16.11
N ILE A 146 -1.19 11.88 -15.72
CA ILE A 146 -0.70 10.56 -15.30
C ILE A 146 -1.30 10.07 -13.97
N ARG A 147 -1.83 10.97 -13.15
CA ARG A 147 -2.40 10.68 -11.81
C ARG A 147 -3.89 10.35 -11.83
N ILE A 148 -4.59 10.50 -12.96
CA ILE A 148 -6.06 10.30 -13.05
C ILE A 148 -6.49 8.95 -12.50
N PHE A 149 -5.78 7.88 -12.85
CA PHE A 149 -6.11 6.55 -12.33
C PHE A 149 -5.87 6.42 -10.81
N SER A 150 -4.84 7.08 -10.27
CA SER A 150 -4.60 7.13 -8.81
C SER A 150 -5.73 7.87 -8.09
N PHE A 151 -6.21 9.00 -8.66
CA PHE A 151 -7.36 9.73 -8.13
C PHE A 151 -8.63 8.88 -8.10
N LEU A 152 -8.87 8.13 -9.19
CA LEU A 152 -9.98 7.20 -9.27
C LEU A 152 -9.85 6.07 -8.25
N ALA A 153 -8.67 5.46 -8.11
CA ALA A 153 -8.40 4.41 -7.15
C ALA A 153 -8.61 4.87 -5.70
N SER A 154 -8.18 6.10 -5.37
CA SER A 154 -8.45 6.72 -4.07
C SER A 154 -9.95 6.87 -3.83
N GLY A 155 -10.71 7.39 -4.81
CA GLY A 155 -12.16 7.50 -4.74
C GLY A 155 -12.86 6.15 -4.57
N VAL A 156 -12.41 5.12 -5.29
CA VAL A 156 -12.91 3.73 -5.15
C VAL A 156 -12.63 3.18 -3.76
N THR A 157 -11.46 3.46 -3.18
CA THR A 157 -11.12 3.04 -1.80
C THR A 157 -12.10 3.63 -0.78
N ILE A 158 -12.40 4.93 -0.88
CA ILE A 158 -13.38 5.59 -0.01
C ILE A 158 -14.78 4.99 -0.23
N ALA A 159 -15.21 4.79 -1.47
CA ALA A 159 -16.49 4.16 -1.77
C ALA A 159 -16.59 2.72 -1.24
N LEU A 160 -15.54 1.91 -1.39
CA LEU A 160 -15.47 0.56 -0.81
C LEU A 160 -15.61 0.59 0.71
N THR A 161 -15.05 1.59 1.39
CA THR A 161 -15.22 1.75 2.85
C THR A 161 -16.68 1.96 3.22
N GLY A 162 -17.41 2.78 2.46
CA GLY A 162 -18.86 2.93 2.61
C GLY A 162 -19.60 1.61 2.38
N ILE A 163 -19.23 0.84 1.36
CA ILE A 163 -19.83 -0.47 1.05
C ILE A 163 -19.50 -1.49 2.15
N LEU A 164 -18.27 -1.50 2.67
CA LEU A 164 -17.88 -2.33 3.82
C LEU A 164 -18.70 -1.98 5.07
N THR A 165 -18.91 -0.69 5.32
CA THR A 165 -19.78 -0.23 6.44
C THR A 165 -21.19 -0.76 6.29
N TRP A 166 -21.78 -0.67 5.08
CA TRP A 166 -23.10 -1.23 4.78
C TRP A 166 -23.10 -2.76 4.95
N GLN A 167 -22.06 -3.45 4.48
CA GLN A 167 -21.91 -4.90 4.59
C GLN A 167 -21.90 -5.36 6.06
N LEU A 168 -21.30 -4.58 6.96
CA LEU A 168 -21.26 -4.81 8.40
C LEU A 168 -22.56 -4.39 9.12
N GLY A 169 -23.60 -3.95 8.38
CA GLY A 169 -24.90 -3.56 8.91
C GLY A 169 -24.97 -2.09 9.37
N GLY A 170 -24.07 -1.24 8.88
CA GLY A 170 -24.08 0.20 9.15
C GLY A 170 -25.19 0.95 8.40
N ARG A 171 -25.81 1.93 9.07
CA ARG A 171 -26.76 2.87 8.46
C ARG A 171 -26.03 3.93 7.63
N ARG A 172 -26.77 4.74 6.84
CA ARG A 172 -26.18 5.79 5.99
C ARG A 172 -25.29 6.78 6.76
N CYS A 173 -25.67 7.15 7.97
CA CYS A 173 -24.85 8.04 8.80
C CYS A 173 -23.54 7.38 9.24
N ALA A 174 -23.53 6.06 9.47
CA ALA A 174 -22.30 5.32 9.73
C ALA A 174 -21.42 5.22 8.48
N GLN A 175 -22.01 5.04 7.28
CA GLN A 175 -21.27 5.09 6.02
C GLN A 175 -20.63 6.46 5.79
N PHE A 176 -21.41 7.53 5.99
CA PHE A 176 -20.92 8.90 5.90
C PHE A 176 -19.72 9.12 6.84
N LEU A 177 -19.86 8.73 8.11
CA LEU A 177 -18.80 8.84 9.11
C LEU A 177 -17.53 8.09 8.70
N ALA A 178 -17.66 6.83 8.27
CA ALA A 178 -16.53 6.00 7.87
C ALA A 178 -15.77 6.61 6.68
N MET A 179 -16.49 7.05 5.66
CA MET A 179 -15.91 7.65 4.46
C MET A 179 -15.28 9.01 4.73
N ALA A 180 -15.94 9.87 5.52
CA ALA A 180 -15.42 11.18 5.90
C ALA A 180 -14.13 11.05 6.74
N ALA A 181 -14.14 10.16 7.74
CA ALA A 181 -12.98 9.90 8.59
C ALA A 181 -11.81 9.33 7.79
N LEU A 182 -12.05 8.37 6.90
CA LEU A 182 -10.98 7.80 6.08
C LEU A 182 -10.41 8.81 5.08
N LEU A 183 -11.26 9.64 4.45
CA LEU A 183 -10.83 10.70 3.53
C LEU A 183 -9.96 11.74 4.23
N SER A 184 -10.16 11.97 5.54
CA SER A 184 -9.34 12.91 6.32
C SER A 184 -8.00 12.33 6.76
N THR A 185 -7.67 11.07 6.44
CA THR A 185 -6.37 10.48 6.84
C THR A 185 -5.23 10.94 5.93
N PRO A 186 -4.11 11.46 6.51
CA PRO A 186 -2.97 11.94 5.73
C PRO A 186 -2.38 10.89 4.80
N VAL A 187 -2.21 9.65 5.28
CA VAL A 187 -1.53 8.59 4.52
C VAL A 187 -2.29 8.19 3.26
N LEU A 188 -3.63 8.02 3.33
CA LEU A 188 -4.42 7.62 2.16
C LEU A 188 -4.64 8.80 1.20
N LEU A 189 -4.83 10.00 1.74
CA LEU A 189 -4.95 11.20 0.92
C LEU A 189 -3.62 11.49 0.20
N GLY A 190 -2.48 11.38 0.89
CA GLY A 190 -1.15 11.60 0.31
C GLY A 190 -0.81 10.59 -0.78
N THR A 191 -0.95 9.28 -0.49
CA THR A 191 -0.64 8.21 -1.45
C THR A 191 -1.56 8.20 -2.67
N GLY A 192 -2.79 8.70 -2.54
CA GLY A 192 -3.71 8.90 -3.67
C GLY A 192 -3.37 10.06 -4.61
N ASN A 193 -2.45 10.96 -4.22
CA ASN A 193 -2.16 12.21 -4.96
C ASN A 193 -0.97 12.12 -5.93
N TYR A 194 -0.42 10.94 -6.17
CA TYR A 194 0.61 10.70 -7.19
C TYR A 194 0.46 9.30 -7.76
N LEU A 195 1.03 9.09 -8.96
CA LEU A 195 1.02 7.76 -9.58
C LEU A 195 1.96 6.83 -8.82
N SER A 196 1.37 5.86 -8.14
CA SER A 196 2.13 4.77 -7.50
C SER A 196 1.25 3.55 -7.25
N MET A 197 1.87 2.42 -7.05
CA MET A 197 1.18 1.18 -6.66
C MET A 197 0.40 1.32 -5.34
N ASN A 198 0.78 2.26 -4.46
CA ASN A 198 0.14 2.46 -3.17
C ASN A 198 -1.30 3.01 -3.29
N ALA A 199 -1.61 3.77 -4.34
CA ALA A 199 -2.95 4.28 -4.58
C ALA A 199 -3.97 3.16 -4.89
N PHE A 200 -3.52 2.09 -5.55
CA PHE A 200 -4.37 0.98 -6.00
C PHE A 200 -4.44 -0.18 -5.00
N GLU A 201 -3.45 -0.32 -4.15
CA GLU A 201 -3.33 -1.42 -3.19
C GLU A 201 -4.57 -1.58 -2.29
N PRO A 202 -5.14 -0.50 -1.70
CA PRO A 202 -6.37 -0.60 -0.90
C PRO A 202 -7.59 -1.09 -1.69
N VAL A 203 -7.67 -0.78 -2.99
CA VAL A 203 -8.78 -1.24 -3.86
C VAL A 203 -8.78 -2.76 -3.95
N PHE A 204 -7.62 -3.36 -4.22
CA PHE A 204 -7.50 -4.81 -4.33
C PHE A 204 -7.74 -5.52 -3.00
N TRP A 205 -7.16 -5.01 -1.91
CA TRP A 205 -7.29 -5.62 -0.58
C TRP A 205 -8.71 -5.55 -0.06
N MET A 206 -9.33 -4.37 -0.13
CA MET A 206 -10.70 -4.19 0.36
C MET A 206 -11.73 -4.86 -0.55
N GLY A 207 -11.49 -4.89 -1.86
CA GLY A 207 -12.31 -5.66 -2.78
C GLY A 207 -12.27 -7.17 -2.49
N ALA A 208 -11.08 -7.74 -2.31
CA ALA A 208 -10.89 -9.13 -1.94
C ALA A 208 -11.52 -9.44 -0.56
N LEU A 209 -11.30 -8.58 0.43
CA LEU A 209 -11.87 -8.72 1.77
C LEU A 209 -13.41 -8.66 1.75
N LEU A 210 -14.01 -7.73 0.98
CA LEU A 210 -15.46 -7.63 0.81
C LEU A 210 -16.04 -8.94 0.26
N VAL A 211 -15.37 -9.56 -0.71
CA VAL A 211 -15.80 -10.86 -1.24
C VAL A 211 -15.80 -11.91 -0.13
N VAL A 212 -14.74 -12.00 0.66
CA VAL A 212 -14.65 -12.98 1.76
C VAL A 212 -15.68 -12.71 2.85
N LEU A 213 -15.94 -11.44 3.21
CA LEU A 213 -16.99 -11.05 4.17
C LEU A 213 -18.36 -11.54 3.71
N ARG A 214 -18.67 -11.38 2.42
CA ARG A 214 -19.96 -11.79 1.84
C ARG A 214 -20.10 -13.30 1.69
N ILE A 215 -19.02 -14.04 1.47
CA ILE A 215 -19.02 -15.51 1.50
C ILE A 215 -19.24 -16.00 2.94
N ALA A 216 -18.55 -15.36 3.90
CA ALA A 216 -18.58 -15.75 5.32
C ALA A 216 -19.97 -15.59 5.96
N ASP A 217 -20.75 -14.59 5.54
CA ASP A 217 -22.11 -14.37 6.05
C ASP A 217 -23.21 -14.95 5.14
N GLY A 218 -22.83 -15.66 4.07
CA GLY A 218 -23.76 -16.31 3.16
C GLY A 218 -24.47 -15.36 2.18
N SER A 219 -24.12 -14.08 2.13
CA SER A 219 -24.74 -13.10 1.21
C SER A 219 -24.16 -13.17 -0.22
N ALA A 220 -23.11 -13.95 -0.44
CA ALA A 220 -22.58 -14.26 -1.75
C ALA A 220 -22.47 -15.78 -1.97
N HIS A 221 -22.71 -16.20 -3.22
CA HIS A 221 -22.50 -17.58 -3.61
C HIS A 221 -20.99 -17.93 -3.54
N PRO A 222 -20.61 -19.17 -3.18
CA PRO A 222 -19.19 -19.59 -3.12
C PRO A 222 -18.39 -19.37 -4.41
N ARG A 223 -19.03 -19.26 -5.59
CA ARG A 223 -18.36 -18.86 -6.85
C ARG A 223 -17.66 -17.50 -6.76
N ALA A 224 -18.02 -16.64 -5.81
CA ALA A 224 -17.35 -15.36 -5.59
C ALA A 224 -15.85 -15.52 -5.25
N TRP A 225 -15.39 -16.71 -4.82
CA TRP A 225 -13.97 -17.02 -4.71
C TRP A 225 -13.18 -16.81 -6.00
N LEU A 226 -13.82 -16.94 -7.19
CA LEU A 226 -13.17 -16.65 -8.47
C LEU A 226 -12.83 -15.15 -8.58
N LEU A 227 -13.74 -14.27 -8.14
CA LEU A 227 -13.48 -12.83 -8.07
C LEU A 227 -12.42 -12.51 -7.02
N PHE A 228 -12.42 -13.20 -5.88
CA PHE A 228 -11.34 -13.09 -4.89
C PHE A 228 -9.98 -13.41 -5.53
N GLY A 229 -9.89 -14.51 -6.28
CA GLY A 229 -8.66 -14.91 -6.97
C GLY A 229 -8.19 -13.86 -7.98
N LEU A 230 -9.12 -13.30 -8.77
CA LEU A 230 -8.83 -12.21 -9.72
C LEU A 230 -8.28 -10.97 -9.01
N LEU A 231 -9.00 -10.47 -7.98
CA LEU A 231 -8.59 -9.28 -7.25
C LEU A 231 -7.27 -9.47 -6.52
N SER A 232 -7.07 -10.64 -5.91
CA SER A 232 -5.82 -10.98 -5.21
C SER A 232 -4.65 -11.12 -6.17
N GLY A 233 -4.84 -11.77 -7.32
CA GLY A 233 -3.81 -11.88 -8.36
C GLY A 233 -3.41 -10.51 -8.91
N LEU A 234 -4.36 -9.67 -9.28
CA LEU A 234 -4.09 -8.30 -9.70
C LEU A 234 -3.45 -7.47 -8.58
N GLY A 235 -3.82 -7.71 -7.33
CA GLY A 235 -3.19 -7.09 -6.16
C GLY A 235 -1.71 -7.47 -6.02
N VAL A 236 -1.34 -8.73 -6.24
CA VAL A 236 0.06 -9.19 -6.26
C VAL A 236 0.83 -8.54 -7.41
N GLU A 237 0.21 -8.47 -8.60
CA GLU A 237 0.79 -7.80 -9.78
C GLU A 237 0.85 -6.27 -9.64
N ASN A 238 0.12 -5.68 -8.69
CA ASN A 238 0.24 -4.28 -8.33
C ASN A 238 1.37 -4.05 -7.32
N LYS A 239 1.43 -4.89 -6.25
CA LYS A 239 2.47 -4.78 -5.21
C LYS A 239 2.62 -6.08 -4.42
N HIS A 240 3.86 -6.55 -4.26
CA HIS A 240 4.15 -7.82 -3.58
C HIS A 240 3.72 -7.86 -2.11
N SER A 241 3.52 -6.71 -1.43
CA SER A 241 2.96 -6.64 -0.07
C SER A 241 1.57 -7.28 0.05
N THR A 242 0.82 -7.41 -1.05
CA THR A 242 -0.44 -8.15 -1.10
C THR A 242 -0.28 -9.61 -0.65
N ILE A 243 0.88 -10.23 -0.86
CA ILE A 243 1.16 -11.61 -0.37
C ILE A 243 1.09 -11.65 1.16
N PHE A 244 1.66 -10.67 1.86
CA PHE A 244 1.61 -10.59 3.33
C PHE A 244 0.19 -10.38 3.84
N PHE A 245 -0.61 -9.55 3.13
CA PHE A 245 -2.03 -9.39 3.42
C PHE A 245 -2.79 -10.72 3.26
N LEU A 246 -2.55 -11.47 2.19
CA LEU A 246 -3.20 -12.77 1.93
C LEU A 246 -2.80 -13.82 2.99
N ILE A 247 -1.54 -13.83 3.42
CA ILE A 247 -1.08 -14.68 4.54
C ILE A 247 -1.82 -14.29 5.83
N ALA A 248 -1.93 -13.00 6.12
CA ALA A 248 -2.65 -12.52 7.29
C ALA A 248 -4.16 -12.84 7.23
N LEU A 249 -4.78 -12.71 6.04
CA LEU A 249 -6.18 -13.06 5.82
C LEU A 249 -6.42 -14.57 6.02
N LEU A 250 -5.54 -15.40 5.48
CA LEU A 250 -5.58 -16.84 5.70
C LEU A 250 -5.47 -17.18 7.20
N ALA A 251 -4.50 -16.59 7.89
CA ALA A 251 -4.33 -16.77 9.33
C ALA A 251 -5.58 -16.31 10.11
N GLY A 252 -6.13 -15.15 9.78
CA GLY A 252 -7.36 -14.63 10.39
C GLY A 252 -8.56 -15.56 10.21
N LEU A 253 -8.71 -16.15 9.02
CA LEU A 253 -9.75 -17.15 8.73
C LEU A 253 -9.51 -18.43 9.52
N LEU A 254 -8.28 -18.94 9.58
CA LEU A 254 -7.94 -20.18 10.32
C LEU A 254 -8.17 -20.02 11.82
N LEU A 255 -7.89 -18.86 12.40
CA LEU A 255 -8.13 -18.52 13.80
C LEU A 255 -9.61 -18.28 14.14
N SER A 256 -10.48 -18.28 13.15
CA SER A 256 -11.91 -18.01 13.32
C SER A 256 -12.79 -19.23 13.00
N PRO A 257 -14.07 -19.25 13.44
CA PRO A 257 -15.03 -20.26 13.02
C PRO A 257 -15.23 -20.33 11.51
N GLN A 258 -14.89 -19.26 10.78
CA GLN A 258 -15.08 -19.13 9.34
C GLN A 258 -14.07 -19.94 8.50
N ARG A 259 -13.08 -20.59 9.13
CA ARG A 259 -12.13 -21.49 8.43
C ARG A 259 -12.79 -22.51 7.50
N ARG A 260 -14.05 -22.87 7.74
CA ARG A 260 -14.82 -23.84 6.93
C ARG A 260 -15.03 -23.36 5.49
N ILE A 261 -15.07 -22.05 5.22
CA ILE A 261 -15.26 -21.51 3.86
C ILE A 261 -14.06 -21.80 2.97
N LEU A 262 -12.89 -22.07 3.54
CA LEU A 262 -11.66 -22.41 2.80
C LEU A 262 -11.76 -23.77 2.10
N TRP A 263 -12.58 -24.70 2.62
CA TRP A 263 -12.75 -26.06 2.07
C TRP A 263 -13.69 -26.13 0.86
N SER A 264 -13.87 -25.02 0.15
CA SER A 264 -14.67 -24.94 -1.08
C SER A 264 -13.82 -25.22 -2.30
N ARG A 265 -14.34 -26.02 -3.25
CA ARG A 265 -13.72 -26.18 -4.56
C ARG A 265 -13.54 -24.84 -5.30
N TYR A 266 -14.40 -23.89 -5.04
CA TYR A 266 -14.30 -22.54 -5.59
C TYR A 266 -13.17 -21.73 -4.95
N CYS A 267 -12.84 -21.98 -3.68
CA CYS A 267 -11.66 -21.41 -3.05
C CYS A 267 -10.38 -21.90 -3.76
N ALA A 268 -10.27 -23.22 -3.98
CA ALA A 268 -9.16 -23.78 -4.75
C ALA A 268 -9.07 -23.17 -6.16
N ALA A 269 -10.20 -23.05 -6.87
CA ALA A 269 -10.24 -22.41 -8.19
C ALA A 269 -9.83 -20.93 -8.14
N GLY A 270 -10.23 -20.18 -7.11
CA GLY A 270 -9.79 -18.80 -6.89
C GLY A 270 -8.28 -18.69 -6.66
N ILE A 271 -7.71 -19.58 -5.83
CA ILE A 271 -6.26 -19.66 -5.63
C ILE A 271 -5.54 -19.99 -6.95
N THR A 272 -6.09 -20.89 -7.75
CA THR A 272 -5.53 -21.19 -9.08
C THR A 272 -5.51 -19.96 -9.98
N ILE A 273 -6.59 -19.15 -10.01
CA ILE A 273 -6.63 -17.89 -10.78
C ILE A 273 -5.55 -16.92 -10.28
N LEU A 274 -5.43 -16.74 -8.95
CA LEU A 274 -4.38 -15.91 -8.36
C LEU A 274 -3.00 -16.34 -8.85
N VAL A 275 -2.68 -17.63 -8.72
CA VAL A 275 -1.38 -18.18 -9.14
C VAL A 275 -1.15 -17.97 -10.63
N LEU A 276 -2.14 -18.27 -11.48
CA LEU A 276 -2.02 -18.10 -12.94
C LEU A 276 -1.75 -16.65 -13.34
N ILE A 277 -2.38 -15.67 -12.66
CA ILE A 277 -2.14 -14.24 -12.90
C ILE A 277 -0.71 -13.86 -12.47
N SER A 278 -0.20 -14.43 -11.38
CA SER A 278 1.14 -14.10 -10.85
C SER A 278 2.28 -14.87 -11.54
N LEU A 279 2.01 -15.90 -12.32
CA LEU A 279 3.03 -16.71 -12.99
C LEU A 279 3.96 -15.92 -13.92
N PRO A 280 3.47 -14.98 -14.78
CA PRO A 280 4.34 -14.21 -15.67
C PRO A 280 5.39 -13.39 -14.91
N ASN A 281 4.99 -12.75 -13.82
CA ASN A 281 5.92 -11.99 -12.97
C ASN A 281 6.90 -12.93 -12.27
N LEU A 282 6.43 -14.03 -11.69
CA LEU A 282 7.31 -15.01 -11.04
C LEU A 282 8.33 -15.60 -12.01
N TRP A 283 7.91 -15.91 -13.24
CA TRP A 283 8.81 -16.35 -14.30
C TRP A 283 9.86 -15.28 -14.64
N TRP A 284 9.45 -14.03 -14.78
CA TRP A 284 10.36 -12.92 -15.03
C TRP A 284 11.38 -12.76 -13.90
N GLN A 285 10.95 -12.84 -12.65
CA GLN A 285 11.83 -12.79 -11.47
C GLN A 285 12.86 -13.94 -11.51
N TYR A 286 12.42 -15.16 -11.81
CA TYR A 286 13.29 -16.32 -11.93
C TYR A 286 14.32 -16.15 -13.06
N ALA A 287 13.89 -15.76 -14.25
CA ALA A 287 14.75 -15.57 -15.43
C ALA A 287 15.82 -14.47 -15.21
N ASN A 288 15.53 -13.48 -14.36
CA ASN A 288 16.44 -12.39 -14.01
C ASN A 288 17.12 -12.57 -12.63
N GLN A 289 17.16 -13.79 -12.08
CA GLN A 289 17.85 -14.13 -10.82
C GLN A 289 17.25 -13.41 -9.59
N PHE A 290 15.94 -13.25 -9.53
CA PHE A 290 15.20 -12.63 -8.43
C PHE A 290 15.69 -11.21 -8.05
N PRO A 291 15.69 -10.24 -8.96
CA PRO A 291 16.21 -8.90 -8.70
C PRO A 291 15.45 -8.19 -7.57
N THR A 292 14.14 -8.42 -7.42
CA THR A 292 13.37 -7.83 -6.31
C THR A 292 13.87 -8.33 -4.95
N TYR A 293 14.25 -9.59 -4.83
CA TYR A 293 14.85 -10.12 -3.59
C TYR A 293 16.21 -9.46 -3.30
N GLN A 294 17.06 -9.32 -4.33
CA GLN A 294 18.36 -8.65 -4.19
C GLN A 294 18.17 -7.18 -3.78
N PHE A 295 17.25 -6.45 -4.41
CA PHE A 295 16.89 -5.08 -4.05
C PHE A 295 16.44 -4.99 -2.58
N LEU A 296 15.46 -5.79 -2.16
CA LEU A 296 14.97 -5.79 -0.78
C LEU A 296 16.05 -6.11 0.25
N SER A 297 16.95 -7.06 -0.09
CA SER A 297 18.10 -7.39 0.75
C SER A 297 19.06 -6.20 0.89
N THR A 298 19.40 -5.54 -0.22
CA THR A 298 20.27 -4.35 -0.21
C THR A 298 19.65 -3.22 0.62
N VAL A 299 18.38 -2.89 0.38
CA VAL A 299 17.66 -1.84 1.12
C VAL A 299 17.58 -2.14 2.61
N SER A 300 17.38 -3.40 3.00
CA SER A 300 17.30 -3.78 4.43
C SER A 300 18.63 -3.57 5.18
N HIS A 301 19.76 -3.61 4.48
CA HIS A 301 21.09 -3.41 5.03
C HIS A 301 21.66 -1.99 4.84
N SER A 302 21.06 -1.18 3.96
CA SER A 302 21.60 0.15 3.61
C SER A 302 21.50 1.19 4.73
N GLY A 303 20.67 0.98 5.75
CA GLY A 303 20.41 1.99 6.79
C GLY A 303 19.61 3.20 6.31
N LYS A 304 19.17 3.25 5.04
CA LYS A 304 18.44 4.40 4.48
C LYS A 304 17.05 4.59 5.10
N ASN A 305 16.36 3.49 5.42
CA ASN A 305 14.99 3.54 5.93
C ASN A 305 14.95 3.57 7.45
N ILE A 306 14.07 4.39 8.01
CA ILE A 306 13.79 4.42 9.45
C ILE A 306 13.26 3.06 9.88
N LYS A 307 13.89 2.48 10.91
CA LYS A 307 13.45 1.21 11.53
C LYS A 307 12.81 1.53 12.88
N TYR A 308 11.49 1.50 12.90
CA TYR A 308 10.76 1.78 14.14
C TYR A 308 10.77 0.57 15.08
N PRO A 309 11.12 0.76 16.38
CA PRO A 309 10.79 -0.20 17.42
C PRO A 309 9.27 -0.36 17.57
N PRO A 310 8.78 -1.45 18.20
CA PRO A 310 7.34 -1.77 18.22
C PRO A 310 6.43 -0.64 18.73
N LEU A 311 6.74 0.00 19.86
CA LEU A 311 5.90 1.08 20.41
C LEU A 311 5.92 2.35 19.56
N PRO A 312 7.08 2.88 19.12
CA PRO A 312 7.13 3.94 18.12
C PRO A 312 6.36 3.60 16.83
N PHE A 313 6.45 2.36 16.33
CA PHE A 313 5.69 1.96 15.15
C PHE A 313 4.17 2.08 15.35
N LEU A 314 3.65 1.67 16.53
CA LEU A 314 2.23 1.83 16.87
C LEU A 314 1.83 3.31 16.98
N TYR A 315 2.71 4.15 17.53
CA TYR A 315 2.47 5.58 17.60
C TYR A 315 2.41 6.23 16.21
N GLU A 316 3.30 5.84 15.29
CA GLU A 316 3.26 6.30 13.90
C GLU A 316 1.95 5.92 13.22
N GLN A 317 1.33 4.75 13.54
CA GLN A 317 0.01 4.41 12.99
C GLN A 317 -1.07 5.42 13.39
N VAL A 318 -1.03 5.94 14.62
CA VAL A 318 -1.97 6.98 15.05
C VAL A 318 -1.71 8.30 14.32
N LYS A 319 -0.45 8.66 14.12
CA LYS A 319 -0.03 9.90 13.46
C LYS A 319 -0.38 9.90 11.96
N VAL A 320 -0.03 8.85 11.22
CA VAL A 320 -0.27 8.77 9.77
C VAL A 320 -1.74 8.67 9.40
N LEU A 321 -2.61 8.26 10.36
CA LEU A 321 -4.06 8.21 10.20
C LEU A 321 -4.80 9.44 10.75
N LEU A 322 -4.10 10.44 11.26
CA LEU A 322 -4.64 11.59 12.00
C LEU A 322 -5.13 11.20 13.41
N TYR A 323 -4.60 11.84 14.43
CA TYR A 323 -4.88 11.53 15.85
C TYR A 323 -6.37 11.49 16.18
N THR A 324 -7.17 12.39 15.60
CA THR A 324 -8.62 12.49 15.84
C THR A 324 -9.39 11.27 15.36
N THR A 325 -8.86 10.48 14.44
CA THR A 325 -9.50 9.26 13.91
C THR A 325 -9.23 8.03 14.78
N ALA A 326 -8.22 8.07 15.67
CA ALA A 326 -7.78 6.91 16.45
C ALA A 326 -8.91 6.22 17.24
N PRO A 327 -9.81 6.94 17.95
CA PRO A 327 -10.90 6.29 18.66
C PRO A 327 -11.82 5.48 17.73
N LEU A 328 -11.99 5.93 16.48
CA LEU A 328 -12.88 5.28 15.54
C LEU A 328 -12.31 3.96 15.04
N TRP A 329 -11.07 3.94 14.50
CA TRP A 329 -10.50 2.71 13.97
C TRP A 329 -10.08 1.71 15.07
N ILE A 330 -9.61 2.18 16.23
CA ILE A 330 -9.34 1.33 17.40
C ILE A 330 -10.65 0.73 17.91
N GLY A 331 -11.70 1.54 18.04
CA GLY A 331 -13.04 1.05 18.40
C GLY A 331 -13.56 0.01 17.41
N GLY A 332 -13.24 0.17 16.11
CA GLY A 332 -13.56 -0.80 15.06
C GLY A 332 -12.85 -2.14 15.24
N LEU A 333 -11.56 -2.11 15.57
CA LEU A 333 -10.80 -3.32 15.89
C LEU A 333 -11.37 -4.04 17.12
N VAL A 334 -11.63 -3.30 18.20
CA VAL A 334 -12.23 -3.84 19.43
C VAL A 334 -13.61 -4.45 19.12
N TRP A 335 -14.43 -3.78 18.33
CA TRP A 335 -15.75 -4.29 17.95
C TRP A 335 -15.64 -5.56 17.11
N LEU A 336 -14.75 -5.64 16.13
CA LEU A 336 -14.54 -6.83 15.30
C LEU A 336 -14.12 -8.04 16.15
N ILE A 337 -13.27 -7.84 17.15
CA ILE A 337 -12.72 -8.93 17.97
C ILE A 337 -13.72 -9.39 19.04
N PHE A 338 -14.35 -8.47 19.76
CA PHE A 338 -15.08 -8.79 21.00
C PHE A 338 -16.59 -8.74 20.85
N ALA A 339 -17.17 -7.96 19.92
CA ALA A 339 -18.62 -7.83 19.85
C ALA A 339 -19.27 -9.13 19.34
N PRO A 340 -20.34 -9.62 20.02
CA PRO A 340 -21.09 -10.79 19.56
C PRO A 340 -21.68 -10.59 18.15
N ALA A 341 -22.11 -9.37 17.85
CA ALA A 341 -22.67 -8.98 16.55
C ALA A 341 -21.65 -9.04 15.39
N ALA A 342 -20.33 -9.02 15.70
CA ALA A 342 -19.26 -9.11 14.72
C ALA A 342 -18.70 -10.54 14.57
N ARG A 343 -19.26 -11.54 15.28
CA ARG A 343 -18.73 -12.91 15.35
C ARG A 343 -18.43 -13.50 13.97
N THR A 344 -19.27 -13.24 12.98
CA THR A 344 -19.11 -13.72 11.61
C THR A 344 -17.90 -13.08 10.91
N TRP A 345 -17.56 -11.84 11.24
CA TRP A 345 -16.50 -11.06 10.58
C TRP A 345 -15.24 -10.89 11.45
N ARG A 346 -15.18 -11.58 12.59
CA ARG A 346 -14.06 -11.51 13.55
C ARG A 346 -12.70 -11.80 12.91
N PHE A 347 -12.67 -12.64 11.87
CA PHE A 347 -11.46 -12.92 11.11
C PHE A 347 -10.81 -11.65 10.54
N ALA A 348 -11.58 -10.61 10.18
CA ALA A 348 -11.01 -9.35 9.67
C ALA A 348 -10.21 -8.61 10.76
N GLY A 349 -10.64 -8.66 12.02
CA GLY A 349 -9.87 -8.15 13.15
C GLY A 349 -8.58 -8.95 13.37
N TYR A 350 -8.64 -10.27 13.30
CA TYR A 350 -7.46 -11.12 13.38
C TYR A 350 -6.50 -10.91 12.23
N THR A 351 -7.02 -10.71 11.00
CA THR A 351 -6.21 -10.34 9.82
C THR A 351 -5.39 -9.08 10.09
N TYR A 352 -6.01 -8.03 10.64
CA TYR A 352 -5.29 -6.82 11.00
C TYR A 352 -4.18 -7.09 12.02
N LEU A 353 -4.47 -7.82 13.10
CA LEU A 353 -3.48 -8.11 14.15
C LEU A 353 -2.30 -8.93 13.62
N VAL A 354 -2.56 -9.93 12.78
CA VAL A 354 -1.49 -10.74 12.17
C VAL A 354 -0.67 -9.89 11.21
N PHE A 355 -1.32 -9.06 10.38
CA PHE A 355 -0.62 -8.20 9.44
C PHE A 355 0.24 -7.14 10.16
N LEU A 356 -0.29 -6.53 11.22
CA LEU A 356 0.45 -5.64 12.11
C LEU A 356 1.70 -6.34 12.70
N ALA A 357 1.54 -7.56 13.21
CA ALA A 357 2.65 -8.34 13.75
C ALA A 357 3.73 -8.65 12.70
N ILE A 358 3.32 -9.00 11.46
CA ILE A 358 4.25 -9.21 10.34
C ILE A 358 5.02 -7.91 10.04
N MET A 359 4.34 -6.77 9.93
CA MET A 359 4.99 -5.49 9.62
C MET A 359 5.95 -5.06 10.73
N MET A 360 5.60 -5.25 11.99
CA MET A 360 6.49 -4.98 13.13
C MET A 360 7.72 -5.89 13.11
N ALA A 361 7.54 -7.18 12.84
CA ALA A 361 8.64 -8.16 12.78
C ALA A 361 9.61 -7.89 11.61
N MET A 362 9.09 -7.41 10.49
CA MET A 362 9.87 -7.08 9.28
C MET A 362 10.43 -5.66 9.28
N HIS A 363 10.20 -4.84 10.32
CA HIS A 363 10.54 -3.42 10.36
C HIS A 363 9.98 -2.67 9.12
N GLY A 364 8.73 -2.98 8.76
CA GLY A 364 8.05 -2.35 7.63
C GLY A 364 7.91 -0.84 7.80
N LYS A 365 7.75 -0.12 6.68
CA LYS A 365 7.47 1.32 6.74
C LYS A 365 6.10 1.56 7.37
N ASP A 366 5.94 2.69 8.02
CA ASP A 366 4.73 3.08 8.74
C ASP A 366 3.46 3.04 7.88
N TYR A 367 3.55 3.48 6.63
CA TYR A 367 2.40 3.52 5.70
C TYR A 367 2.02 2.16 5.08
N TYR A 368 2.79 1.09 5.30
CA TYR A 368 2.47 -0.23 4.72
C TYR A 368 1.19 -0.85 5.29
N LEU A 369 0.72 -0.38 6.45
CA LEU A 369 -0.57 -0.78 6.98
C LEU A 369 -1.75 0.01 6.39
N ALA A 370 -1.52 1.10 5.66
CA ALA A 370 -2.59 1.96 5.16
C ALA A 370 -3.72 1.20 4.42
N PRO A 371 -3.43 0.20 3.55
CA PRO A 371 -4.46 -0.49 2.78
C PRO A 371 -5.47 -1.30 3.60
N ILE A 372 -5.16 -1.69 4.85
CA ILE A 372 -6.06 -2.51 5.68
C ILE A 372 -6.99 -1.68 6.57
N TYR A 373 -6.69 -0.40 6.79
CA TYR A 373 -7.50 0.43 7.70
C TYR A 373 -8.95 0.67 7.28
N PRO A 374 -9.32 0.71 5.99
CA PRO A 374 -10.72 0.94 5.59
C PRO A 374 -11.73 0.02 6.29
N ILE A 375 -11.39 -1.23 6.56
CA ILE A 375 -12.27 -2.16 7.30
C ILE A 375 -12.43 -1.76 8.77
N LEU A 376 -11.38 -1.21 9.40
CA LEU A 376 -11.45 -0.77 10.79
C LEU A 376 -12.29 0.50 10.93
N PHE A 377 -12.18 1.44 9.99
CA PHE A 377 -13.05 2.63 9.93
C PHE A 377 -14.51 2.24 9.72
N ALA A 378 -14.78 1.30 8.82
CA ALA A 378 -16.11 0.76 8.58
C ALA A 378 -16.70 0.14 9.87
N ALA A 379 -15.93 -0.74 10.52
CA ALA A 379 -16.35 -1.41 11.75
C ALA A 379 -16.54 -0.44 12.92
N GLY A 380 -15.66 0.55 13.06
CA GLY A 380 -15.76 1.58 14.10
C GLY A 380 -16.98 2.45 13.95
N SER A 381 -17.32 2.84 12.73
CA SER A 381 -18.53 3.60 12.45
C SER A 381 -19.82 2.81 12.74
N VAL A 382 -19.81 1.50 12.46
CA VAL A 382 -20.89 0.59 12.86
C VAL A 382 -20.99 0.49 14.39
N ALA A 383 -19.86 0.31 15.07
CA ALA A 383 -19.82 0.26 16.53
C ALA A 383 -20.38 1.55 17.15
N PHE A 384 -19.92 2.71 16.67
CA PHE A 384 -20.37 4.01 17.16
C PHE A 384 -21.87 4.23 16.89
N SER A 385 -22.38 3.80 15.71
CA SER A 385 -23.82 3.91 15.39
C SER A 385 -24.71 3.07 16.32
N ARG A 386 -24.19 1.98 16.87
CA ARG A 386 -24.89 1.13 17.84
C ARG A 386 -24.90 1.70 19.25
N LEU A 387 -23.83 2.43 19.62
CA LEU A 387 -23.71 3.07 20.93
C LEU A 387 -24.65 4.28 21.04
N THR A 388 -24.70 5.14 20.02
CA THR A 388 -25.38 6.43 20.11
C THR A 388 -26.90 6.35 19.90
N ARG A 389 -27.41 5.34 19.23
CA ARG A 389 -28.83 5.19 18.82
C ARG A 389 -29.43 6.38 18.04
N ARG A 390 -28.71 7.49 17.94
CA ARG A 390 -29.12 8.73 17.24
C ARG A 390 -28.18 8.94 16.04
N ASP A 391 -28.65 9.60 14.99
CA ASP A 391 -27.88 9.84 13.78
C ASP A 391 -27.02 11.11 13.85
N TRP A 392 -27.46 12.13 14.60
CA TRP A 392 -26.75 13.39 14.65
C TRP A 392 -25.31 13.32 15.16
N PRO A 393 -24.93 12.48 16.16
CA PRO A 393 -23.52 12.41 16.57
C PRO A 393 -22.61 11.85 15.48
N LEU A 394 -23.11 10.89 14.66
CA LEU A 394 -22.36 10.35 13.53
C LEU A 394 -22.16 11.41 12.45
N VAL A 395 -23.22 12.16 12.14
CA VAL A 395 -23.17 13.25 11.15
C VAL A 395 -22.22 14.35 11.64
N ALA A 396 -22.37 14.79 12.89
CA ALA A 396 -21.49 15.81 13.47
C ALA A 396 -20.01 15.39 13.46
N SER A 397 -19.72 14.15 13.86
CA SER A 397 -18.35 13.61 13.79
C SER A 397 -17.82 13.53 12.36
N GLY A 398 -18.65 13.10 11.40
CA GLY A 398 -18.26 13.05 9.99
C GLY A 398 -17.99 14.44 9.42
N VAL A 399 -18.82 15.45 9.77
CA VAL A 399 -18.58 16.85 9.41
C VAL A 399 -17.28 17.36 10.05
N ASN A 400 -17.02 17.01 11.32
CA ASN A 400 -15.74 17.38 11.95
C ASN A 400 -14.53 16.81 11.19
N PHE A 401 -14.58 15.55 10.74
CA PHE A 401 -13.50 14.99 9.92
C PHE A 401 -13.34 15.69 8.56
N LEU A 402 -14.44 16.16 7.95
CA LEU A 402 -14.33 16.98 6.73
C LEU A 402 -13.73 18.37 7.04
N VAL A 403 -13.96 18.93 8.21
CA VAL A 403 -13.29 20.14 8.67
C VAL A 403 -11.79 19.87 8.91
N ASP A 404 -11.45 18.76 9.57
CA ASP A 404 -10.06 18.31 9.74
C ASP A 404 -9.36 18.13 8.38
N LEU A 405 -10.04 17.53 7.39
CA LEU A 405 -9.56 17.44 6.02
C LEU A 405 -9.19 18.81 5.44
N CYS A 406 -10.09 19.79 5.55
CA CYS A 406 -9.90 21.11 4.95
C CYS A 406 -8.82 21.93 5.68
N LEU A 407 -8.80 21.88 7.02
CA LEU A 407 -7.90 22.72 7.83
C LEU A 407 -6.55 22.08 8.11
N PHE A 408 -6.43 20.77 8.11
CA PHE A 408 -5.17 20.12 8.50
C PHE A 408 -4.64 19.20 7.41
N THR A 409 -5.41 18.18 7.02
CA THR A 409 -4.87 17.11 6.18
C THR A 409 -4.55 17.59 4.76
N ALA A 410 -5.50 18.23 4.08
CA ALA A 410 -5.28 18.69 2.72
C ALA A 410 -4.15 19.71 2.59
N PRO A 411 -4.04 20.75 3.46
CA PRO A 411 -2.90 21.67 3.43
C PRO A 411 -1.53 21.00 3.69
N ILE A 412 -1.50 19.92 4.47
CA ILE A 412 -0.25 19.22 4.83
C ILE A 412 0.22 18.27 3.73
N VAL A 413 -0.70 17.54 3.07
CA VAL A 413 -0.30 16.46 2.17
C VAL A 413 -0.59 16.71 0.69
N LEU A 414 -1.48 17.66 0.38
CA LEU A 414 -1.81 18.03 -1.00
C LEU A 414 -1.04 19.27 -1.44
N THR A 415 -0.85 19.41 -2.73
CA THR A 415 -0.13 20.53 -3.37
C THR A 415 -1.00 21.79 -3.48
N ILE A 416 -1.60 22.26 -2.39
CA ILE A 416 -2.55 23.39 -2.41
C ILE A 416 -1.97 24.68 -1.86
N LEU A 417 -0.86 24.64 -1.11
CA LEU A 417 -0.17 25.81 -0.57
C LEU A 417 1.11 26.09 -1.36
N PRO A 418 1.45 27.38 -1.63
CA PRO A 418 2.77 27.72 -2.11
C PRO A 418 3.86 27.26 -1.13
N PRO A 419 5.05 26.83 -1.59
CA PRO A 419 6.12 26.32 -0.71
C PRO A 419 6.50 27.28 0.44
N SER A 420 6.54 28.56 0.18
CA SER A 420 6.85 29.59 1.20
C SER A 420 5.76 29.68 2.28
N VAL A 421 4.50 29.56 1.91
CA VAL A 421 3.34 29.58 2.82
C VAL A 421 3.24 28.26 3.58
N TYR A 422 3.58 27.14 2.93
CA TYR A 422 3.54 25.82 3.52
C TYR A 422 4.31 25.75 4.85
N ASN A 423 5.55 26.18 4.85
CA ASN A 423 6.41 26.13 6.05
C ASN A 423 5.85 26.98 7.20
N THR A 424 5.32 28.16 6.91
CA THR A 424 4.70 29.03 7.93
C THR A 424 3.42 28.41 8.49
N TYR A 425 2.59 27.85 7.60
CA TYR A 425 1.33 27.21 8.00
C TYR A 425 1.55 25.96 8.84
N THR A 426 2.52 25.14 8.48
CA THR A 426 2.75 23.83 9.10
C THR A 426 3.67 23.88 10.31
N ALA A 427 4.37 24.98 10.55
CA ALA A 427 5.31 25.14 11.66
C ALA A 427 4.74 24.69 13.04
N PRO A 428 3.47 24.98 13.40
CA PRO A 428 2.90 24.52 14.66
C PRO A 428 2.74 22.99 14.77
N PHE A 429 2.63 22.29 13.64
CA PHE A 429 2.35 20.85 13.56
C PHE A 429 3.60 20.00 13.34
N ASN A 430 4.72 20.64 13.01
CA ASN A 430 6.00 20.01 12.65
C ASN A 430 5.84 18.74 11.75
N PRO A 431 5.24 18.86 10.56
CA PRO A 431 4.86 17.72 9.72
C PRO A 431 6.06 17.10 8.97
N LYS A 432 7.32 17.42 9.34
CA LYS A 432 8.49 16.84 8.69
C LYS A 432 8.43 15.31 8.81
N SER A 433 7.68 14.72 7.89
CA SER A 433 7.60 13.29 7.69
C SER A 433 8.58 12.92 6.58
N THR A 434 9.48 12.02 6.86
CA THR A 434 10.45 11.49 5.91
C THR A 434 10.59 10.00 6.12
N ASN A 435 10.87 9.27 5.03
CA ASN A 435 11.23 7.87 5.09
C ASN A 435 12.74 7.66 5.28
N PHE A 436 13.54 8.75 5.27
CA PHE A 436 14.98 8.71 5.40
C PHE A 436 15.43 9.32 6.73
N GLU A 437 16.35 8.66 7.42
CA GLU A 437 16.90 9.15 8.72
C GLU A 437 17.62 10.50 8.59
N THR A 438 18.20 10.79 7.42
CA THR A 438 19.08 11.94 7.19
C THR A 438 18.45 13.07 6.38
N TYR A 439 17.15 13.04 6.12
CA TYR A 439 16.49 14.06 5.32
C TYR A 439 16.36 15.40 6.06
N THR A 440 16.89 16.48 5.48
CA THR A 440 16.91 17.84 6.05
C THR A 440 16.28 18.90 5.14
N GLY A 441 15.66 18.51 4.03
CA GLY A 441 15.11 19.39 3.02
C GLY A 441 14.13 20.47 3.53
N PRO A 442 13.87 21.51 2.70
CA PRO A 442 13.06 22.67 3.08
C PRO A 442 11.57 22.36 3.24
N LEU A 443 11.07 21.28 2.62
CA LEU A 443 9.69 20.79 2.67
C LEU A 443 9.72 19.31 3.08
N PRO A 444 8.58 18.69 3.48
CA PRO A 444 8.50 17.23 3.58
C PRO A 444 8.93 16.57 2.26
N GLU A 445 9.59 15.41 2.36
CA GLU A 445 10.13 14.66 1.23
C GLU A 445 9.16 14.56 0.05
N ILE A 446 7.92 14.13 0.30
CA ILE A 446 6.87 13.93 -0.71
C ILE A 446 6.51 15.22 -1.48
N LEU A 447 6.80 16.38 -0.93
CA LEU A 447 6.57 17.68 -1.58
C LEU A 447 7.85 18.21 -2.23
N SER A 448 9.00 18.14 -1.54
CA SER A 448 10.31 18.56 -2.09
C SER A 448 10.66 17.82 -3.37
N ASP A 449 10.37 16.54 -3.42
CA ASP A 449 10.65 15.67 -4.57
C ASP A 449 9.83 16.00 -5.83
N ARG A 450 8.95 17.00 -5.76
CA ARG A 450 8.18 17.51 -6.91
C ARG A 450 8.80 18.75 -7.56
N PHE A 451 9.96 19.20 -7.07
CA PHE A 451 10.62 20.41 -7.55
C PHE A 451 11.98 20.11 -8.22
N GLY A 452 12.41 21.00 -9.07
CA GLY A 452 13.75 21.00 -9.64
C GLY A 452 13.92 20.18 -10.93
N TRP A 453 13.07 19.21 -11.21
CA TRP A 453 13.26 18.29 -12.34
C TRP A 453 13.33 18.97 -13.70
N GLN A 454 12.45 19.92 -13.98
CA GLN A 454 12.47 20.64 -15.24
C GLN A 454 13.72 21.50 -15.38
N GLN A 455 14.10 22.24 -14.32
CA GLN A 455 15.30 23.09 -14.30
C GLN A 455 16.57 22.23 -14.47
N MET A 456 16.62 21.05 -13.86
CA MET A 456 17.71 20.09 -14.01
C MET A 456 17.86 19.66 -15.49
N VAL A 457 16.76 19.31 -16.14
CA VAL A 457 16.76 18.88 -17.54
C VAL A 457 17.12 20.04 -18.47
N GLU A 458 16.63 21.25 -18.23
CA GLU A 458 17.02 22.48 -18.96
C GLU A 458 18.51 22.77 -18.78
N GLY A 459 19.04 22.54 -17.59
CA GLY A 459 20.47 22.66 -17.32
C GLY A 459 21.32 21.66 -18.11
N PHE A 460 20.87 20.42 -18.28
CA PHE A 460 21.49 19.46 -19.19
C PHE A 460 21.42 19.93 -20.65
N ALA A 461 20.26 20.41 -21.10
CA ALA A 461 20.05 20.84 -22.46
C ALA A 461 20.98 21.98 -22.85
N THR A 462 21.09 23.02 -22.02
CA THR A 462 22.00 24.15 -22.24
C THR A 462 23.46 23.70 -22.44
N ARG A 463 23.90 22.71 -21.62
CA ARG A 463 25.28 22.19 -21.67
C ARG A 463 25.51 21.25 -22.84
N TYR A 464 24.51 20.44 -23.17
CA TYR A 464 24.52 19.53 -24.30
C TYR A 464 24.62 20.32 -25.63
N ASP A 465 23.84 21.41 -25.75
CA ASP A 465 23.86 22.29 -26.94
C ASP A 465 25.15 23.06 -27.08
N ALA A 466 25.87 23.35 -26.00
CA ALA A 466 27.17 23.98 -26.02
C ALA A 466 28.31 23.06 -26.49
N LEU A 467 28.08 21.74 -26.58
CA LEU A 467 29.07 20.80 -27.08
C LEU A 467 29.26 20.92 -28.59
N PRO A 468 30.50 20.68 -29.11
CA PRO A 468 30.73 20.58 -30.54
C PRO A 468 29.79 19.54 -31.20
N PRO A 469 29.26 19.79 -32.40
CA PRO A 469 28.23 18.92 -33.02
C PRO A 469 28.66 17.47 -33.25
N ASP A 470 29.93 17.23 -33.50
CA ASP A 470 30.54 15.91 -33.65
C ASP A 470 30.59 15.15 -32.30
N VAL A 471 31.02 15.82 -31.23
CA VAL A 471 31.09 15.26 -29.87
C VAL A 471 29.70 15.05 -29.32
N ARG A 472 28.77 15.97 -29.59
CA ARG A 472 27.39 15.92 -29.08
C ARG A 472 26.70 14.60 -29.41
N LYS A 473 26.86 14.08 -30.63
CA LYS A 473 26.22 12.85 -31.08
C LYS A 473 26.71 11.59 -30.32
N GLU A 474 27.94 11.64 -29.81
CA GLU A 474 28.57 10.55 -29.06
C GLU A 474 28.46 10.73 -27.53
N THR A 475 27.93 11.88 -27.09
CA THR A 475 27.83 12.22 -25.66
C THR A 475 26.59 11.59 -25.05
N ALA A 476 26.82 10.68 -24.10
CA ALA A 476 25.77 10.11 -23.26
C ALA A 476 25.37 11.09 -22.14
N ILE A 477 24.11 11.01 -21.69
CA ILE A 477 23.69 11.59 -20.41
C ILE A 477 23.59 10.45 -19.39
N PHE A 478 24.54 10.40 -18.45
CA PHE A 478 24.55 9.41 -17.37
C PHE A 478 23.99 10.01 -16.08
N CYS A 479 22.99 9.37 -15.49
CA CYS A 479 22.37 9.80 -14.26
C CYS A 479 22.65 8.81 -13.11
N GLY A 480 22.90 9.35 -11.92
CA GLY A 480 23.25 8.59 -10.73
C GLY A 480 22.10 7.78 -10.14
N ASN A 481 20.85 8.23 -10.38
CA ASN A 481 19.66 7.56 -9.90
C ASN A 481 18.55 7.49 -10.97
N TYR A 482 17.54 6.64 -10.72
CA TYR A 482 16.42 6.40 -11.64
C TYR A 482 15.51 7.63 -11.82
N GLY A 483 15.43 8.53 -10.82
CA GLY A 483 14.62 9.75 -10.87
C GLY A 483 15.20 10.76 -11.87
N GLU A 484 16.52 11.06 -11.75
CA GLU A 484 17.25 11.88 -12.70
C GLU A 484 17.16 11.31 -14.12
N ALA A 485 17.45 10.01 -14.27
CA ALA A 485 17.41 9.33 -15.57
C ALA A 485 16.00 9.35 -16.17
N GLY A 486 14.99 9.15 -15.36
CA GLY A 486 13.59 9.22 -15.74
C GLY A 486 13.19 10.64 -16.17
N ALA A 487 13.57 11.66 -15.41
CA ALA A 487 13.28 13.05 -15.73
C ALA A 487 13.91 13.46 -17.08
N VAL A 488 15.18 13.15 -17.31
CA VAL A 488 15.85 13.40 -18.61
C VAL A 488 15.16 12.64 -19.74
N THR A 489 14.83 11.36 -19.55
CA THR A 489 14.20 10.53 -20.59
C THR A 489 12.78 11.02 -20.94
N ILE A 490 12.03 11.53 -19.97
CA ILE A 490 10.63 11.97 -20.17
C ILE A 490 10.56 13.43 -20.63
N LEU A 491 11.32 14.33 -20.02
CA LEU A 491 11.27 15.77 -20.32
C LEU A 491 12.29 16.22 -21.35
N GLY A 492 13.40 15.49 -21.52
CA GLY A 492 14.51 15.84 -22.40
C GLY A 492 14.20 15.91 -23.89
N PRO A 493 13.31 15.07 -24.46
CA PRO A 493 13.02 15.08 -25.90
C PRO A 493 12.58 16.45 -26.45
N LYS A 494 11.84 17.24 -25.67
CA LYS A 494 11.44 18.60 -26.06
C LYS A 494 12.63 19.58 -26.22
N TYR A 495 13.79 19.21 -25.65
CA TYR A 495 15.04 19.99 -25.74
C TYR A 495 16.10 19.29 -26.62
N GLY A 496 15.74 18.24 -27.34
CA GLY A 496 16.67 17.49 -28.20
C GLY A 496 17.68 16.60 -27.46
N LEU A 497 17.48 16.33 -26.18
CA LEU A 497 18.35 15.46 -25.42
C LEU A 497 18.12 13.99 -25.78
N PRO A 498 19.18 13.16 -25.82
CA PRO A 498 19.04 11.71 -25.91
C PRO A 498 18.46 11.14 -24.62
N PRO A 499 17.86 9.94 -24.64
CA PRO A 499 17.47 9.25 -23.43
C PRO A 499 18.66 9.07 -22.48
N ALA A 500 18.43 9.21 -21.17
CA ALA A 500 19.48 9.01 -20.18
C ALA A 500 19.80 7.53 -20.00
N ILE A 501 21.04 7.24 -19.62
CA ILE A 501 21.48 5.94 -19.16
C ILE A 501 21.78 5.97 -17.65
N SER A 502 21.56 4.86 -16.97
CA SER A 502 21.85 4.72 -15.53
C SER A 502 22.07 3.26 -15.17
N GLY A 503 22.90 3.02 -14.18
CA GLY A 503 23.04 1.70 -13.56
C GLY A 503 21.96 1.37 -12.53
N HIS A 504 21.06 2.33 -12.24
CA HIS A 504 20.09 2.20 -11.16
C HIS A 504 18.79 1.53 -11.62
N GLN A 505 18.30 0.56 -10.80
CA GLN A 505 17.05 -0.15 -11.04
C GLN A 505 16.96 -0.71 -12.47
N ASN A 506 15.82 -0.61 -13.13
CA ASN A 506 15.61 -1.15 -14.47
C ASN A 506 16.42 -0.45 -15.58
N PHE A 507 16.91 0.76 -15.34
CA PHE A 507 17.83 1.40 -16.29
C PHE A 507 19.07 0.56 -16.56
N TYR A 508 19.54 -0.19 -15.56
CA TYR A 508 20.63 -1.15 -15.73
C TYR A 508 20.33 -2.19 -16.82
N TYR A 509 19.12 -2.75 -16.85
CA TYR A 509 18.71 -3.73 -17.87
C TYR A 509 18.49 -3.12 -19.25
N TRP A 510 18.13 -1.84 -19.33
CA TRP A 510 18.01 -1.13 -20.63
C TRP A 510 19.37 -0.75 -21.21
N GLY A 511 20.42 -0.87 -20.43
CA GLY A 511 21.81 -0.81 -20.87
C GLY A 511 22.33 0.59 -21.18
N TYR A 512 23.51 0.64 -21.73
CA TYR A 512 24.22 1.87 -22.09
C TYR A 512 23.89 2.38 -23.52
N GLN A 513 22.91 1.82 -24.19
CA GLN A 513 22.33 2.27 -25.46
C GLN A 513 23.35 2.50 -26.59
N GLY A 514 24.45 1.74 -26.57
CA GLY A 514 25.52 1.79 -27.57
C GLY A 514 26.55 2.90 -27.34
N PHE A 515 26.40 3.77 -26.33
CA PHE A 515 27.38 4.77 -25.98
C PHE A 515 28.68 4.12 -25.47
N THR A 516 29.84 4.58 -25.93
CA THR A 516 31.13 4.11 -25.45
C THR A 516 31.46 4.57 -24.03
N GLY A 517 30.92 5.72 -23.65
CA GLY A 517 31.21 6.42 -22.41
C GLY A 517 32.42 7.36 -22.53
N ASP A 518 32.99 7.55 -23.75
CA ASP A 518 34.14 8.45 -23.93
C ASP A 518 33.79 9.92 -23.72
N SER A 519 32.57 10.32 -24.03
CA SER A 519 32.00 11.63 -23.70
C SER A 519 30.68 11.47 -22.93
N VAL A 520 30.60 12.05 -21.74
CA VAL A 520 29.44 11.90 -20.84
C VAL A 520 29.13 13.20 -20.13
N LEU A 521 27.87 13.62 -20.18
CA LEU A 521 27.32 14.63 -19.28
C LEU A 521 26.68 13.92 -18.09
N THR A 522 26.97 14.38 -16.86
CA THR A 522 26.43 13.79 -15.63
C THR A 522 26.20 14.84 -14.55
N LEU A 523 25.45 14.47 -13.53
CA LEU A 523 25.35 15.15 -12.24
C LEU A 523 26.17 14.40 -11.19
N GLY A 524 26.81 15.14 -10.30
CA GLY A 524 27.58 14.56 -9.19
C GLY A 524 27.93 15.58 -8.11
N SER A 525 28.43 15.08 -6.99
CA SER A 525 28.78 15.91 -5.83
C SER A 525 30.14 16.58 -6.01
N ASP A 526 31.15 15.81 -6.43
CA ASP A 526 32.56 16.25 -6.55
C ASP A 526 33.20 15.68 -7.82
N ALA A 527 34.09 16.43 -8.45
CA ALA A 527 34.91 16.00 -9.60
C ALA A 527 35.80 14.78 -9.25
N LYS A 528 36.17 14.62 -8.00
CA LYS A 528 36.99 13.49 -7.51
C LYS A 528 36.30 12.15 -7.71
N ASP A 529 34.97 12.10 -7.71
CA ASP A 529 34.17 10.87 -7.89
C ASP A 529 34.40 10.24 -9.28
N TYR A 530 34.97 11.02 -10.21
CA TYR A 530 35.15 10.64 -11.62
C TYR A 530 36.62 10.58 -12.06
N SER A 531 37.55 11.18 -11.32
CA SER A 531 38.96 11.34 -11.72
C SER A 531 39.72 10.02 -11.89
N ASP A 532 39.31 8.97 -11.19
CA ASP A 532 39.85 7.61 -11.35
C ASP A 532 39.33 6.90 -12.61
N LYS A 533 38.18 7.32 -13.14
CA LYS A 533 37.46 6.66 -14.25
C LYS A 533 37.62 7.37 -15.59
N TYR A 534 37.92 8.67 -15.57
CA TYR A 534 38.03 9.51 -16.76
C TYR A 534 39.37 10.25 -16.81
N GLY A 535 39.84 10.53 -18.04
CA GLY A 535 41.08 11.30 -18.27
C GLY A 535 40.87 12.80 -18.08
N GLU A 536 39.65 13.29 -18.31
CA GLU A 536 39.32 14.70 -18.17
C GLU A 536 37.95 14.85 -17.51
N VAL A 537 37.86 15.74 -16.50
CA VAL A 537 36.64 16.05 -15.76
C VAL A 537 36.46 17.57 -15.75
N ILE A 538 35.48 18.06 -16.48
CA ILE A 538 35.18 19.48 -16.64
C ILE A 538 33.94 19.82 -15.82
N ASP A 539 34.08 20.71 -14.84
CA ASP A 539 32.98 21.23 -14.05
C ASP A 539 32.23 22.30 -14.85
N LEU A 540 30.94 22.07 -15.07
CA LEU A 540 30.06 22.96 -15.86
C LEU A 540 29.10 23.78 -14.95
N GLY A 541 29.36 23.85 -13.67
CA GLY A 541 28.59 24.60 -12.69
C GLY A 541 27.52 23.80 -11.96
N ARG A 542 26.88 24.48 -11.02
CA ARG A 542 25.95 23.84 -10.08
C ARG A 542 24.52 23.87 -10.61
N PHE A 543 23.76 22.83 -10.31
CA PHE A 543 22.30 22.82 -10.28
C PHE A 543 21.82 23.32 -8.93
N ASP A 544 20.87 24.22 -8.92
CA ASP A 544 20.25 24.73 -7.70
C ASP A 544 18.78 25.05 -7.94
N SER A 545 17.94 24.61 -7.00
CA SER A 545 16.50 24.90 -6.99
C SER A 545 16.04 24.94 -5.51
N PRO A 546 15.43 26.05 -5.04
CA PRO A 546 15.28 26.32 -3.62
C PRO A 546 14.38 25.33 -2.86
N TRP A 547 13.56 24.58 -3.56
CA TRP A 547 12.56 23.67 -2.95
C TRP A 547 12.83 22.20 -3.24
N THR A 548 13.90 21.88 -4.00
CA THR A 548 14.25 20.49 -4.31
C THR A 548 14.88 19.79 -3.11
N MET A 549 15.03 18.46 -3.20
CA MET A 549 15.65 17.66 -2.16
C MET A 549 17.14 18.00 -2.00
N ASP A 550 17.66 17.99 -0.76
CA ASP A 550 19.04 18.39 -0.48
C ASP A 550 20.08 17.61 -1.30
N HIS A 551 19.86 16.31 -1.48
CA HIS A 551 20.78 15.45 -2.22
C HIS A 551 20.72 15.61 -3.75
N GLU A 552 19.79 16.42 -4.27
CA GLU A 552 19.72 16.77 -5.69
C GLU A 552 20.42 18.10 -6.00
N HIS A 553 21.03 18.79 -5.02
CA HIS A 553 21.84 19.98 -5.23
C HIS A 553 23.24 19.60 -5.74
N LEU A 554 23.32 19.14 -6.99
CA LEU A 554 24.49 18.55 -7.62
C LEU A 554 25.17 19.53 -8.60
N ARG A 555 26.32 19.11 -9.12
CA ARG A 555 27.05 19.85 -10.16
C ARG A 555 26.99 19.10 -11.47
N TYR A 556 26.92 19.83 -12.58
CA TYR A 556 27.09 19.24 -13.90
C TYR A 556 28.54 19.03 -14.22
N PHE A 557 28.88 17.86 -14.72
CA PHE A 557 30.21 17.53 -15.22
C PHE A 557 30.15 17.06 -16.66
N TRP A 558 31.16 17.47 -17.45
CA TRP A 558 31.47 16.83 -18.71
C TRP A 558 32.70 15.99 -18.52
N LEU A 559 32.54 14.69 -18.68
CA LEU A 559 33.54 13.65 -18.48
C LEU A 559 34.03 13.18 -19.85
N ARG A 560 35.35 13.11 -20.05
CA ARG A 560 35.96 12.72 -21.32
C ARG A 560 37.04 11.68 -21.11
N HIS A 561 37.32 10.91 -22.18
CA HIS A 561 38.38 9.91 -22.22
C HIS A 561 38.20 8.87 -21.12
N ARG A 562 37.10 8.12 -21.21
CA ARG A 562 36.82 7.04 -20.25
C ARG A 562 37.90 5.97 -20.33
N LYS A 563 38.53 5.63 -19.18
CA LYS A 563 39.62 4.63 -19.10
C LYS A 563 39.15 3.21 -19.41
N VAL A 564 37.92 2.85 -19.07
CA VAL A 564 37.29 1.55 -19.33
C VAL A 564 35.93 1.78 -19.99
N PRO A 565 35.70 1.34 -21.23
CA PRO A 565 34.45 1.59 -21.94
C PRO A 565 33.25 0.99 -21.24
N TYR A 566 32.04 1.51 -21.51
CA TYR A 566 30.82 1.00 -20.90
C TYR A 566 30.55 -0.48 -21.20
N SER A 567 30.98 -0.99 -22.35
CA SER A 567 30.86 -2.41 -22.69
C SER A 567 31.50 -3.36 -21.65
N GLU A 568 32.57 -2.90 -21.00
CA GLU A 568 33.29 -3.66 -19.95
C GLU A 568 32.89 -3.23 -18.55
N ALA A 569 32.66 -1.91 -18.34
CA ALA A 569 32.38 -1.35 -17.03
C ALA A 569 30.91 -1.53 -16.58
N TRP A 570 29.97 -1.77 -17.51
CA TRP A 570 28.54 -1.79 -17.20
C TRP A 570 28.13 -2.72 -16.06
N PRO A 571 28.64 -3.95 -15.95
CA PRO A 571 28.31 -4.83 -14.84
C PRO A 571 28.64 -4.25 -13.46
N SER A 572 29.69 -3.43 -13.35
CA SER A 572 30.09 -2.76 -12.10
C SER A 572 29.24 -1.53 -11.73
N LEU A 573 28.46 -1.03 -12.67
CA LEU A 573 27.55 0.11 -12.46
C LEU A 573 26.17 -0.31 -11.94
N LYS A 574 25.92 -1.62 -11.79
CA LYS A 574 24.66 -2.14 -11.26
C LYS A 574 24.41 -1.63 -9.86
N LYS A 575 23.26 -0.94 -9.68
CA LYS A 575 22.85 -0.33 -8.43
C LYS A 575 21.38 -0.63 -8.13
N TRP A 576 21.14 -1.39 -7.08
CA TRP A 576 19.81 -1.78 -6.62
C TRP A 576 19.66 -1.44 -5.14
N ASP A 577 19.35 -0.15 -4.83
CA ASP A 577 19.26 0.38 -3.46
C ASP A 577 18.15 1.47 -3.29
#